data_fe63b3f6e63d0cc4c79ddc0252c1765c
#
_entry.id   fe63b3f6e63d0cc4c79ddc0252c1765c
#
_cell.length_a   1.000
_cell.length_b   1.000
_cell.length_c   1.000
_cell.angle_alpha   90.00
_cell.angle_beta   90.00
_cell.angle_gamma   90.00
#
_symmetry.space_group_name_H-M   'P 1'
#
loop_
_entity.id
_entity.type
_entity.pdbx_description
1 polymer ?
#
loop_
_entity_poly.entity_id
_entity_poly.type
_entity_poly.pdbx_seq_one_letter_code
_entity_poly.pdbx_strand_id
1 'polypeptide(L)'
;PAFIIRRLPLRFTYDNNYFNDRYQGIPIGGYTKIIEKMLDGIEVKTDTDYFEFIKENPDIAEKTLFTGMIDEYFGYKLGALEYRSVRFETEVLDTDNYQGNAVVNYTEREVPYTRIIEHKHFEFGKQEKTVISREYSSEWKVGMEPYYPVNNEQNNKLFEEYRKLADQEKNVIFGGRLGNYKYYDMDKVIEAALEMVAEEL
;
A
#
# COMPACT_ATOMS: atom_id res chain seq x y z
N PRO A 1 6.95 -7.57 -20.83
CA PRO A 1 7.74 -8.60 -20.12
C PRO A 1 6.89 -9.77 -19.65
N ALA A 2 7.41 -10.99 -19.70
CA ALA A 2 6.66 -12.22 -19.38
C ALA A 2 6.10 -12.22 -17.94
N PHE A 3 6.76 -11.57 -16.99
CA PHE A 3 6.29 -11.49 -15.61
C PHE A 3 4.99 -10.68 -15.45
N ILE A 4 4.71 -9.72 -16.32
CA ILE A 4 3.45 -8.98 -16.34
C ILE A 4 2.33 -9.89 -16.84
N ILE A 5 2.58 -10.61 -17.95
CA ILE A 5 1.58 -11.49 -18.56
C ILE A 5 1.19 -12.62 -17.60
N ARG A 6 2.13 -13.14 -16.80
CA ARG A 6 1.87 -14.19 -15.80
C ARG A 6 0.92 -13.76 -14.67
N ARG A 7 0.69 -12.46 -14.49
CA ARG A 7 -0.26 -11.93 -13.50
C ARG A 7 -1.70 -11.89 -14.02
N LEU A 8 -1.91 -12.03 -15.34
CA LEU A 8 -3.24 -12.04 -15.90
C LEU A 8 -3.90 -13.40 -15.63
N PRO A 9 -5.12 -13.43 -15.09
CA PRO A 9 -5.85 -14.68 -14.86
C PRO A 9 -6.39 -15.22 -16.19
N LEU A 10 -5.51 -15.85 -16.98
CA LEU A 10 -5.90 -16.51 -18.22
C LEU A 10 -6.69 -17.79 -17.87
N ARG A 11 -7.96 -17.82 -18.26
CA ARG A 11 -8.88 -18.92 -18.00
C ARG A 11 -9.51 -19.41 -19.29
N PHE A 12 -9.72 -20.72 -19.38
CA PHE A 12 -10.44 -21.36 -20.49
C PHE A 12 -11.90 -21.64 -20.14
N THR A 13 -12.36 -21.13 -18.98
CA THR A 13 -13.74 -21.25 -18.49
C THR A 13 -14.33 -19.85 -18.27
N TYR A 14 -15.65 -19.76 -18.37
CA TYR A 14 -16.38 -18.53 -18.03
C TYR A 14 -16.37 -18.33 -16.51
N ASP A 15 -15.39 -17.60 -16.02
CA ASP A 15 -15.28 -17.21 -14.63
C ASP A 15 -14.86 -15.73 -14.55
N ASN A 16 -15.76 -14.90 -14.04
CA ASN A 16 -15.62 -13.46 -13.93
C ASN A 16 -14.86 -13.04 -12.65
N ASN A 17 -14.53 -13.98 -11.77
CA ASN A 17 -13.80 -13.65 -10.57
C ASN A 17 -12.32 -13.41 -10.89
N TYR A 18 -11.78 -12.31 -10.44
CA TYR A 18 -10.34 -12.04 -10.53
C TYR A 18 -9.56 -12.86 -9.51
N PHE A 19 -10.05 -12.93 -8.27
CA PHE A 19 -9.49 -13.71 -7.18
C PHE A 19 -10.22 -15.04 -6.99
N ASN A 20 -9.53 -16.04 -6.43
CA ASN A 20 -10.09 -17.34 -6.08
C ASN A 20 -10.36 -17.48 -4.57
N ASP A 21 -10.23 -16.39 -3.81
CA ASP A 21 -10.39 -16.39 -2.37
C ASP A 21 -11.83 -16.72 -1.99
N ARG A 22 -11.99 -17.52 -0.95
CA ARG A 22 -13.31 -17.95 -0.45
C ARG A 22 -14.17 -16.78 0.04
N TYR A 23 -13.52 -15.77 0.62
CA TYR A 23 -14.17 -14.58 1.13
C TYR A 23 -13.61 -13.37 0.41
N GLN A 24 -14.49 -12.61 -0.22
CA GLN A 24 -14.16 -11.41 -0.95
C GLN A 24 -15.21 -10.35 -0.65
N GLY A 25 -14.79 -9.11 -0.41
CA GLY A 25 -15.73 -8.03 -0.13
C GLY A 25 -15.02 -6.73 0.23
N ILE A 26 -15.84 -5.69 0.30
CA ILE A 26 -15.45 -4.38 0.80
C ILE A 26 -16.20 -4.16 2.12
N PRO A 27 -15.56 -3.67 3.18
CA PRO A 27 -16.21 -3.43 4.45
C PRO A 27 -17.36 -2.43 4.32
N ILE A 28 -18.51 -2.75 4.89
CA ILE A 28 -19.63 -1.80 4.95
C ILE A 28 -19.23 -0.59 5.79
N GLY A 29 -19.30 0.59 5.18
CA GLY A 29 -18.87 1.87 5.78
C GLY A 29 -17.37 2.14 5.70
N GLY A 30 -16.66 1.39 4.84
CA GLY A 30 -15.27 1.67 4.45
C GLY A 30 -14.22 1.02 5.33
N TYR A 31 -12.98 1.11 4.89
CA TYR A 31 -11.82 0.48 5.54
C TYR A 31 -11.44 1.15 6.87
N THR A 32 -11.70 2.43 7.04
CA THR A 32 -11.40 3.17 8.28
C THR A 32 -12.01 2.50 9.50
N LYS A 33 -13.25 2.01 9.40
CA LYS A 33 -13.93 1.31 10.51
C LYS A 33 -13.24 0.02 10.94
N ILE A 34 -12.60 -0.70 10.03
CA ILE A 34 -11.80 -1.88 10.39
C ILE A 34 -10.58 -1.45 11.18
N ILE A 35 -9.87 -0.42 10.69
CA ILE A 35 -8.67 0.08 11.36
C ILE A 35 -9.01 0.64 12.74
N GLU A 36 -10.09 1.40 12.88
CA GLU A 36 -10.59 1.89 14.18
C GLU A 36 -10.83 0.74 15.17
N LYS A 37 -11.43 -0.36 14.71
CA LYS A 37 -11.62 -1.54 15.55
C LYS A 37 -10.34 -2.27 15.93
N MET A 38 -9.36 -2.33 15.02
CA MET A 38 -8.05 -2.93 15.30
C MET A 38 -7.26 -2.09 16.30
N LEU A 39 -7.48 -0.78 16.33
CA LEU A 39 -6.80 0.17 17.21
C LEU A 39 -7.55 0.41 18.53
N ASP A 40 -8.66 -0.28 18.78
CA ASP A 40 -9.43 -0.11 20.01
C ASP A 40 -8.55 -0.44 21.24
N GLY A 41 -8.47 0.52 22.16
CA GLY A 41 -7.60 0.44 23.34
C GLY A 41 -6.11 0.73 23.10
N ILE A 42 -5.71 1.10 21.89
CA ILE A 42 -4.34 1.47 21.52
C ILE A 42 -4.24 2.99 21.38
N GLU A 43 -3.24 3.61 22.01
CA GLU A 43 -2.97 5.04 21.80
C GLU A 43 -2.49 5.29 20.37
N VAL A 44 -3.15 6.21 19.66
CA VAL A 44 -2.85 6.57 18.28
C VAL A 44 -2.49 8.06 18.21
N LYS A 45 -1.37 8.37 17.59
CA LYS A 45 -0.94 9.74 17.28
C LYS A 45 -0.93 9.92 15.76
N THR A 46 -1.88 10.68 15.24
CA THR A 46 -1.91 11.10 13.83
C THR A 46 -1.05 12.35 13.63
N ASP A 47 -0.75 12.67 12.37
CA ASP A 47 0.04 13.86 11.99
C ASP A 47 1.37 13.98 12.74
N THR A 48 1.99 12.83 13.03
CA THR A 48 3.21 12.71 13.82
C THR A 48 4.31 12.07 12.98
N ASP A 49 5.37 12.81 12.70
CA ASP A 49 6.57 12.26 12.07
C ASP A 49 7.31 11.36 13.07
N TYR A 50 7.61 10.12 12.66
CA TYR A 50 8.29 9.15 13.52
C TYR A 50 9.66 9.61 13.94
N PHE A 51 10.46 10.16 13.02
CA PHE A 51 11.85 10.52 13.31
C PHE A 51 11.97 11.73 14.23
N GLU A 52 11.05 12.68 14.11
CA GLU A 52 10.97 13.80 15.03
C GLU A 52 10.44 13.36 16.40
N PHE A 53 9.41 12.52 16.41
CA PHE A 53 8.82 12.01 17.65
C PHE A 53 9.82 11.18 18.49
N ILE A 54 10.57 10.29 17.86
CA ILE A 54 11.50 9.41 18.61
C ILE A 54 12.73 10.18 19.14
N LYS A 55 13.14 11.26 18.49
CA LYS A 55 14.18 12.15 19.03
C LYS A 55 13.81 12.77 20.37
N GLU A 56 12.53 13.15 20.49
CA GLU A 56 11.99 13.77 21.72
C GLU A 56 11.63 12.72 22.77
N ASN A 57 11.38 11.47 22.37
CA ASN A 57 10.89 10.38 23.21
C ASN A 57 11.71 9.08 23.00
N PRO A 58 13.02 9.07 23.23
CA PRO A 58 13.89 7.94 22.87
C PRO A 58 13.57 6.63 23.63
N ASP A 59 12.99 6.74 24.83
CA ASP A 59 12.68 5.62 25.71
C ASP A 59 11.16 5.30 25.74
N ILE A 60 10.42 5.69 24.72
CA ILE A 60 8.95 5.54 24.71
C ILE A 60 8.49 4.09 24.70
N ALA A 61 9.29 3.16 24.18
CA ALA A 61 8.98 1.74 24.07
C ALA A 61 10.24 0.87 24.19
N GLU A 62 10.08 -0.34 24.70
CA GLU A 62 11.15 -1.35 24.75
C GLU A 62 11.48 -1.90 23.35
N LYS A 63 10.46 -2.06 22.51
CA LYS A 63 10.57 -2.48 21.09
C LYS A 63 9.74 -1.57 20.19
N THR A 64 10.26 -1.31 19.02
CA THR A 64 9.58 -0.53 17.97
C THR A 64 9.35 -1.40 16.75
N LEU A 65 8.12 -1.49 16.27
CA LEU A 65 7.82 -2.01 14.93
C LEU A 65 7.82 -0.84 13.95
N PHE A 66 8.85 -0.76 13.12
CA PHE A 66 8.96 0.26 12.09
C PHE A 66 8.41 -0.26 10.75
N THR A 67 7.39 0.41 10.23
CA THR A 67 6.72 0.02 8.96
C THR A 67 6.98 1.01 7.82
N GLY A 68 7.78 2.05 8.06
CA GLY A 68 8.24 3.00 7.05
C GLY A 68 9.32 2.43 6.12
N MET A 69 9.88 3.27 5.27
CA MET A 69 10.93 2.87 4.32
C MET A 69 12.21 2.50 5.07
N ILE A 70 12.71 1.29 4.84
CA ILE A 70 13.91 0.78 5.51
C ILE A 70 15.16 1.61 5.19
N ASP A 71 15.29 2.09 3.95
CA ASP A 71 16.40 2.93 3.52
C ASP A 71 16.35 4.33 4.15
N GLU A 72 15.18 4.89 4.36
CA GLU A 72 14.97 6.15 5.09
C GLU A 72 15.36 6.01 6.57
N TYR A 73 14.98 4.90 7.22
CA TYR A 73 15.37 4.62 8.60
C TYR A 73 16.89 4.72 8.78
N PHE A 74 17.64 4.21 7.83
CA PHE A 74 19.12 4.27 7.82
C PHE A 74 19.68 5.53 7.15
N GLY A 75 18.86 6.58 6.93
CA GLY A 75 19.29 7.85 6.33
C GLY A 75 19.86 7.70 4.92
N TYR A 76 19.36 6.71 4.15
CA TYR A 76 19.80 6.43 2.77
C TYR A 76 21.31 6.14 2.62
N LYS A 77 21.98 5.68 3.68
CA LYS A 77 23.46 5.55 3.72
C LYS A 77 24.06 4.58 2.70
N LEU A 78 23.25 3.65 2.16
CA LEU A 78 23.64 2.74 1.08
C LEU A 78 23.08 3.15 -0.29
N GLY A 79 22.32 4.25 -0.34
CA GLY A 79 21.56 4.73 -1.49
C GLY A 79 20.06 4.51 -1.33
N ALA A 80 19.26 5.24 -2.09
CA ALA A 80 17.82 5.14 -2.05
C ALA A 80 17.34 3.90 -2.82
N LEU A 81 16.37 3.18 -2.24
CA LEU A 81 15.58 2.17 -2.93
C LEU A 81 14.57 2.85 -3.85
N GLU A 82 14.14 2.17 -4.90
CA GLU A 82 13.15 2.69 -5.84
C GLU A 82 11.74 2.26 -5.43
N TYR A 83 10.82 3.20 -5.49
CA TYR A 83 9.41 2.98 -5.26
C TYR A 83 8.58 3.47 -6.45
N ARG A 84 7.33 3.11 -6.48
CA ARG A 84 6.32 3.73 -7.34
C ARG A 84 5.45 4.64 -6.53
N SER A 85 5.05 5.74 -7.15
CA SER A 85 4.07 6.66 -6.61
C SER A 85 2.87 6.76 -7.54
N VAL A 86 1.76 7.23 -7.04
CA VAL A 86 0.58 7.54 -7.83
C VAL A 86 0.07 8.94 -7.50
N ARG A 87 -0.53 9.57 -8.48
CA ARG A 87 -1.19 10.87 -8.35
C ARG A 87 -2.64 10.73 -8.79
N PHE A 88 -3.53 11.32 -8.03
CA PHE A 88 -4.95 11.33 -8.32
C PHE A 88 -5.43 12.71 -8.74
N GLU A 89 -6.29 12.75 -9.76
CA GLU A 89 -7.10 13.91 -10.11
C GLU A 89 -8.55 13.53 -9.88
N THR A 90 -9.15 14.21 -8.90
CA THR A 90 -10.51 13.92 -8.46
C THR A 90 -11.44 15.05 -8.86
N GLU A 91 -12.61 14.71 -9.44
CA GLU A 91 -13.63 15.67 -9.83
C GLU A 91 -15.03 15.17 -9.49
N VAL A 92 -15.93 16.11 -9.26
CA VAL A 92 -17.38 15.87 -9.08
C VAL A 92 -18.08 16.12 -10.42
N LEU A 93 -18.79 15.10 -10.90
CA LEU A 93 -19.54 15.19 -12.16
C LEU A 93 -21.04 15.32 -11.90
N ASP A 94 -21.72 16.10 -12.73
CA ASP A 94 -23.16 16.30 -12.70
C ASP A 94 -23.88 15.21 -13.51
N THR A 95 -23.64 13.97 -13.10
CA THR A 95 -24.29 12.76 -13.62
C THR A 95 -24.37 11.72 -12.52
N ASP A 96 -25.37 10.89 -12.54
CA ASP A 96 -25.58 9.82 -11.56
C ASP A 96 -24.70 8.59 -11.83
N ASN A 97 -24.18 8.44 -13.04
CA ASN A 97 -23.36 7.31 -13.45
C ASN A 97 -22.43 7.71 -14.60
N TYR A 98 -21.13 7.57 -14.39
CA TYR A 98 -20.11 7.90 -15.37
C TYR A 98 -19.66 6.68 -16.17
N GLN A 99 -19.28 5.59 -15.51
CA GLN A 99 -18.71 4.40 -16.14
C GLN A 99 -19.44 3.09 -15.82
N GLY A 100 -20.40 3.10 -14.90
CA GLY A 100 -21.21 1.93 -14.55
C GLY A 100 -20.50 0.88 -13.70
N ASN A 101 -19.26 1.16 -13.27
CA ASN A 101 -18.44 0.25 -12.47
C ASN A 101 -17.52 1.06 -11.54
N ALA A 102 -17.11 0.44 -10.42
CA ALA A 102 -16.25 1.09 -9.45
C ALA A 102 -14.86 1.42 -10.02
N VAL A 103 -14.27 0.53 -10.81
CA VAL A 103 -12.92 0.69 -11.36
C VAL A 103 -12.88 0.22 -12.81
N VAL A 104 -12.36 1.08 -13.69
CA VAL A 104 -12.03 0.74 -15.08
C VAL A 104 -10.55 1.01 -15.31
N ASN A 105 -9.81 -0.01 -15.75
CA ASN A 105 -8.39 0.11 -16.12
C ASN A 105 -8.25 0.44 -17.61
N TYR A 106 -7.30 1.31 -17.92
CA TYR A 106 -6.97 1.74 -19.27
C TYR A 106 -5.59 1.21 -19.66
N THR A 107 -5.50 0.59 -20.81
CA THR A 107 -4.27 -0.02 -21.34
C THR A 107 -3.75 0.66 -22.59
N GLU A 108 -4.52 1.59 -23.13
CA GLU A 108 -4.22 2.36 -24.33
C GLU A 108 -3.05 3.31 -24.08
N ARG A 109 -2.13 3.36 -25.02
CA ARG A 109 -0.93 4.20 -24.91
C ARG A 109 -1.24 5.69 -24.87
N GLU A 110 -2.32 6.10 -25.53
CA GLU A 110 -2.77 7.49 -25.67
C GLU A 110 -3.48 8.00 -24.42
N VAL A 111 -3.91 7.10 -23.53
CA VAL A 111 -4.56 7.45 -22.27
C VAL A 111 -3.50 7.64 -21.18
N PRO A 112 -3.39 8.86 -20.60
CA PRO A 112 -2.29 9.18 -19.69
C PRO A 112 -2.46 8.64 -18.27
N TYR A 113 -3.66 8.16 -17.89
CA TYR A 113 -3.97 7.58 -16.59
C TYR A 113 -4.12 6.05 -16.69
N THR A 114 -3.86 5.36 -15.61
CA THR A 114 -3.91 3.90 -15.54
C THR A 114 -5.30 3.37 -15.25
N ARG A 115 -6.13 4.16 -14.55
CA ARG A 115 -7.51 3.81 -14.22
C ARG A 115 -8.37 5.02 -13.89
N ILE A 116 -9.68 4.82 -13.98
CA ILE A 116 -10.67 5.71 -13.37
C ILE A 116 -11.39 4.93 -12.27
N ILE A 117 -11.53 5.58 -11.12
CA ILE A 117 -12.29 5.09 -9.98
C ILE A 117 -13.57 5.92 -9.90
N GLU A 118 -14.74 5.30 -9.94
CA GLU A 118 -16.04 5.93 -9.65
C GLU A 118 -16.51 5.47 -8.27
N HIS A 119 -16.29 6.33 -7.27
CA HIS A 119 -16.34 5.96 -5.85
C HIS A 119 -17.68 5.41 -5.37
N LYS A 120 -18.81 5.95 -5.86
CA LYS A 120 -20.14 5.54 -5.39
C LYS A 120 -20.44 4.05 -5.58
N HIS A 121 -19.85 3.42 -6.60
CA HIS A 121 -20.12 2.01 -6.90
C HIS A 121 -19.56 1.03 -5.87
N PHE A 122 -18.60 1.43 -5.05
CA PHE A 122 -18.08 0.59 -3.97
C PHE A 122 -19.13 0.31 -2.88
N GLU A 123 -20.07 1.24 -2.68
CA GLU A 123 -21.14 1.12 -1.68
C GLU A 123 -22.55 1.17 -2.31
N PHE A 124 -22.66 0.93 -3.62
CA PHE A 124 -23.92 0.98 -4.36
C PHE A 124 -24.69 2.30 -4.19
N GLY A 125 -23.95 3.40 -4.12
CA GLY A 125 -24.50 4.74 -3.93
C GLY A 125 -25.43 5.17 -5.06
N LYS A 126 -26.50 5.89 -4.70
CA LYS A 126 -27.56 6.36 -5.63
C LYS A 126 -27.65 7.88 -5.71
N GLN A 127 -26.56 8.58 -5.38
CA GLN A 127 -26.50 10.05 -5.44
C GLN A 127 -26.68 10.52 -6.89
N GLU A 128 -27.32 11.68 -7.08
CA GLU A 128 -27.53 12.31 -8.40
C GLU A 128 -26.22 12.74 -9.07
N LYS A 129 -25.17 13.02 -8.26
CA LYS A 129 -23.82 13.34 -8.74
C LYS A 129 -22.87 12.21 -8.43
N THR A 130 -21.80 12.11 -9.21
CA THR A 130 -20.75 11.13 -8.96
C THR A 130 -19.40 11.78 -8.78
N VAL A 131 -18.52 11.09 -8.05
CA VAL A 131 -17.12 11.49 -7.89
C VAL A 131 -16.25 10.47 -8.61
N ILE A 132 -15.39 10.94 -9.49
CA ILE A 132 -14.38 10.11 -10.13
C ILE A 132 -12.98 10.55 -9.75
N SER A 133 -12.05 9.59 -9.70
CA SER A 133 -10.61 9.85 -9.56
C SER A 133 -9.87 9.17 -10.71
N ARG A 134 -9.06 9.97 -11.45
CA ARG A 134 -8.11 9.44 -12.43
C ARG A 134 -6.78 9.20 -11.76
N GLU A 135 -6.26 7.99 -11.84
CA GLU A 135 -4.98 7.58 -11.27
C GLU A 135 -3.87 7.67 -12.31
N TYR A 136 -2.81 8.39 -11.99
CA TYR A 136 -1.61 8.51 -12.81
C TYR A 136 -0.44 7.83 -12.11
N SER A 137 0.21 6.88 -12.77
CA SER A 137 1.47 6.31 -12.27
C SER A 137 2.61 7.33 -12.42
N SER A 138 3.43 7.44 -11.40
CA SER A 138 4.61 8.30 -11.41
C SER A 138 5.81 7.60 -10.77
N GLU A 139 7.01 8.04 -11.18
CA GLU A 139 8.23 7.65 -10.48
C GLU A 139 8.26 8.33 -9.12
N TRP A 140 8.62 7.57 -8.11
CA TRP A 140 8.82 8.09 -6.77
C TRP A 140 10.13 8.87 -6.68
N LYS A 141 10.14 9.90 -5.84
CA LYS A 141 11.34 10.65 -5.42
C LYS A 141 11.26 10.86 -3.92
N VAL A 142 12.41 11.01 -3.28
CA VAL A 142 12.48 11.33 -1.85
C VAL A 142 11.57 12.50 -1.50
N GLY A 143 10.72 12.31 -0.49
CA GLY A 143 9.69 13.27 -0.08
C GLY A 143 8.32 13.07 -0.73
N MET A 144 8.17 12.12 -1.66
CA MET A 144 6.87 11.69 -2.18
C MET A 144 6.37 10.47 -1.43
N GLU A 145 5.05 10.25 -1.46
CA GLU A 145 4.44 9.04 -0.90
C GLU A 145 4.87 7.78 -1.66
N PRO A 146 5.51 6.79 -1.00
CA PRO A 146 5.88 5.52 -1.60
C PRO A 146 4.70 4.54 -1.54
N TYR A 147 4.10 4.20 -2.66
CA TYR A 147 2.96 3.27 -2.69
C TYR A 147 3.39 1.81 -2.70
N TYR A 148 4.41 1.47 -3.48
CA TYR A 148 4.94 0.11 -3.52
C TYR A 148 6.36 0.05 -4.07
N PRO A 149 7.14 -0.97 -3.65
CA PRO A 149 8.53 -1.15 -4.05
C PRO A 149 8.68 -1.56 -5.52
N VAL A 150 9.81 -1.19 -6.12
CA VAL A 150 10.23 -1.65 -7.45
C VAL A 150 11.18 -2.84 -7.28
N ASN A 151 10.63 -4.05 -7.29
CA ASN A 151 11.40 -5.28 -7.12
C ASN A 151 12.12 -5.68 -8.41
N ASN A 152 13.27 -5.08 -8.66
CA ASN A 152 14.25 -5.49 -9.68
C ASN A 152 15.50 -6.06 -9.01
N GLU A 153 16.43 -6.61 -9.79
CA GLU A 153 17.64 -7.26 -9.26
C GLU A 153 18.52 -6.28 -8.47
N GLN A 154 18.66 -5.04 -8.95
CA GLN A 154 19.48 -4.02 -8.31
C GLN A 154 18.90 -3.62 -6.94
N ASN A 155 17.60 -3.30 -6.90
CA ASN A 155 16.94 -2.91 -5.66
C ASN A 155 16.85 -4.06 -4.67
N ASN A 156 16.63 -5.29 -5.14
CA ASN A 156 16.61 -6.44 -4.24
C ASN A 156 17.98 -6.67 -3.59
N LYS A 157 19.10 -6.51 -4.33
CA LYS A 157 20.44 -6.57 -3.75
C LYS A 157 20.68 -5.44 -2.74
N LEU A 158 20.27 -4.22 -3.04
CA LEU A 158 20.39 -3.10 -2.13
C LEU A 158 19.55 -3.31 -0.86
N PHE A 159 18.33 -3.84 -1.01
CA PHE A 159 17.47 -4.20 0.13
C PHE A 159 18.13 -5.25 1.03
N GLU A 160 18.77 -6.28 0.47
CA GLU A 160 19.49 -7.28 1.27
C GLU A 160 20.62 -6.67 2.11
N GLU A 161 21.30 -5.64 1.60
CA GLU A 161 22.30 -4.93 2.40
C GLU A 161 21.65 -4.11 3.54
N TYR A 162 20.49 -3.50 3.31
CA TYR A 162 19.72 -2.86 4.37
C TYR A 162 19.21 -3.87 5.40
N ARG A 163 18.79 -5.07 4.98
CA ARG A 163 18.40 -6.14 5.92
C ARG A 163 19.52 -6.53 6.87
N LYS A 164 20.75 -6.64 6.40
CA LYS A 164 21.91 -6.91 7.26
C LYS A 164 22.13 -5.82 8.31
N LEU A 165 21.77 -4.57 8.02
CA LEU A 165 21.80 -3.50 8.99
C LEU A 165 20.63 -3.60 9.97
N ALA A 166 19.45 -3.90 9.47
CA ALA A 166 18.24 -4.10 10.27
C ALA A 166 18.41 -5.25 11.27
N ASP A 167 19.06 -6.34 10.87
CA ASP A 167 19.34 -7.51 11.73
C ASP A 167 20.29 -7.18 12.91
N GLN A 168 20.97 -6.02 12.89
CA GLN A 168 21.81 -5.53 13.98
C GLN A 168 21.05 -4.67 14.99
N GLU A 169 19.87 -4.17 14.61
CA GLU A 169 19.00 -3.40 15.49
C GLU A 169 18.32 -4.32 16.51
N LYS A 170 18.65 -4.14 17.79
CA LYS A 170 18.15 -5.04 18.85
C LYS A 170 16.70 -4.80 19.25
N ASN A 171 16.27 -3.55 19.14
CA ASN A 171 14.97 -3.09 19.66
C ASN A 171 14.05 -2.59 18.55
N VAL A 172 14.41 -2.80 17.28
CA VAL A 172 13.60 -2.39 16.14
C VAL A 172 13.31 -3.57 15.23
N ILE A 173 12.05 -3.82 14.99
CA ILE A 173 11.55 -4.83 14.05
C ILE A 173 11.08 -4.10 12.81
N PHE A 174 11.54 -4.54 11.65
CA PHE A 174 11.10 -3.97 10.37
C PHE A 174 9.96 -4.79 9.78
N GLY A 175 8.82 -4.17 9.53
CA GLY A 175 7.61 -4.82 9.02
C GLY A 175 6.87 -4.01 7.98
N GLY A 176 5.74 -4.55 7.51
CA GLY A 176 4.90 -3.90 6.50
C GLY A 176 5.53 -3.86 5.11
N ARG A 177 4.87 -3.20 4.17
CA ARG A 177 5.31 -3.12 2.77
C ARG A 177 6.68 -2.47 2.60
N LEU A 178 6.89 -1.35 3.28
CA LEU A 178 8.08 -0.51 3.09
C LEU A 178 9.26 -1.03 3.90
N GLY A 179 9.04 -1.45 5.16
CA GLY A 179 10.07 -2.04 6.00
C GLY A 179 10.59 -3.39 5.48
N ASN A 180 9.74 -4.18 4.84
CA ASN A 180 10.12 -5.45 4.19
C ASN A 180 10.40 -5.31 2.69
N TYR A 181 10.30 -4.12 2.13
CA TYR A 181 10.46 -3.85 0.69
C TYR A 181 9.72 -4.86 -0.19
N LYS A 182 8.47 -5.18 0.18
CA LYS A 182 7.67 -6.23 -0.44
C LYS A 182 6.25 -5.74 -0.72
N TYR A 183 5.71 -6.12 -1.87
CA TYR A 183 4.31 -5.90 -2.16
C TYR A 183 3.47 -6.91 -1.37
N TYR A 184 2.50 -6.38 -0.61
CA TYR A 184 1.49 -7.16 0.09
C TYR A 184 0.10 -6.68 -0.33
N ASP A 185 -0.83 -7.60 -0.57
CA ASP A 185 -2.26 -7.30 -0.50
C ASP A 185 -2.68 -7.12 0.97
N MET A 186 -3.87 -6.59 1.23
CA MET A 186 -4.29 -6.22 2.59
C MET A 186 -4.34 -7.41 3.54
N ASP A 187 -4.83 -8.56 3.08
CA ASP A 187 -4.85 -9.81 3.84
C ASP A 187 -3.43 -10.30 4.15
N LYS A 188 -2.51 -10.18 3.19
CA LYS A 188 -1.12 -10.63 3.35
C LYS A 188 -0.29 -9.74 4.27
N VAL A 189 -0.58 -8.45 4.37
CA VAL A 189 0.11 -7.61 5.36
C VAL A 189 -0.36 -7.92 6.77
N ILE A 190 -1.66 -8.27 6.95
CA ILE A 190 -2.20 -8.71 8.23
C ILE A 190 -1.61 -10.07 8.62
N GLU A 191 -1.58 -11.04 7.70
CA GLU A 191 -0.95 -12.34 7.90
C GLU A 191 0.50 -12.20 8.37
N ALA A 192 1.32 -11.41 7.64
CA ALA A 192 2.71 -11.15 8.01
C ALA A 192 2.86 -10.47 9.38
N ALA A 193 1.94 -9.59 9.76
CA ALA A 193 1.95 -8.98 11.08
C ALA A 193 1.63 -10.00 12.20
N LEU A 194 0.67 -10.91 11.97
CA LEU A 194 0.34 -11.97 12.92
C LEU A 194 1.47 -12.99 13.09
N GLU A 195 2.13 -13.37 11.98
CA GLU A 195 3.30 -14.25 12.01
C GLU A 195 4.45 -13.62 12.82
N MET A 196 4.76 -12.35 12.54
CA MET A 196 5.80 -11.61 13.27
C MET A 196 5.49 -11.54 14.79
N VAL A 197 4.25 -11.24 15.16
CA VAL A 197 3.87 -11.20 16.58
C VAL A 197 4.03 -12.57 17.24
N ALA A 198 3.71 -13.67 16.55
CA ALA A 198 3.87 -15.03 17.06
C ALA A 198 5.35 -15.44 17.24
N GLU A 199 6.27 -14.83 16.49
CA GLU A 199 7.72 -15.05 16.62
C GLU A 199 8.35 -14.22 17.75
N GLU A 200 7.78 -13.03 18.03
CA GLU A 200 8.34 -12.05 18.97
C GLU A 200 7.77 -12.14 20.41
N LEU A 201 6.61 -12.77 20.57
CA LEU A 201 5.91 -12.98 21.84
C LEU A 201 5.88 -14.46 22.25
#